data_f2422736b9fa41b116a2d78dd24a1052
#
_entry.id   f2422736b9fa41b116a2d78dd24a1052
#
_cell.length_a   1.000
_cell.length_b   1.000
_cell.length_c   1.000
_cell.angle_alpha   90.00
_cell.angle_beta   90.00
_cell.angle_gamma   90.00
#
_symmetry.space_group_name_H-M   'P 1'
#
loop_
_entity.id
_entity.type
_entity.pdbx_description
1 polymer ?
#
loop_
_entity_poly.entity_id
_entity_poly.type
_entity_poly.pdbx_seq_one_letter_code
_entity_poly.pdbx_strand_id
1 'polypeptide(L)'
;MSIINLPTIKKFHLAMRDGYTDVKYGDRLIVSVENPDLYNFHIKDTSFVYYPEPGNTNKRVGYYRTNEYAIKQYTEELVEGVWKVRDEKTVIY
;
A
#
# COMPACT_ATOMS: atom_id res chain seq x y z
N MET A 1 19.55 16.07 -30.05
CA MET A 1 19.58 16.20 -28.58
C MET A 1 19.10 14.92 -27.94
N SER A 2 19.90 14.33 -27.09
CA SER A 2 19.49 13.12 -26.44
C SER A 2 18.58 13.44 -25.25
N ILE A 3 17.46 12.77 -25.21
CA ILE A 3 16.57 12.87 -24.05
C ILE A 3 17.07 11.84 -23.04
N ILE A 4 17.52 12.33 -21.91
CA ILE A 4 17.91 11.43 -20.82
C ILE A 4 16.62 10.94 -20.17
N ASN A 5 16.29 9.68 -20.38
CA ASN A 5 15.23 9.05 -19.64
C ASN A 5 15.74 8.73 -18.25
N LEU A 6 15.49 9.62 -17.31
CA LEU A 6 15.73 9.28 -15.92
C LEU A 6 14.71 8.23 -15.52
N PRO A 7 15.16 7.15 -14.86
CA PRO A 7 14.20 6.14 -14.40
C PRO A 7 13.20 6.81 -13.47
N THR A 8 11.92 6.65 -13.80
CA THR A 8 10.85 7.14 -12.95
C THR A 8 10.86 6.32 -11.68
N ILE A 9 11.08 6.97 -10.55
CA ILE A 9 11.00 6.28 -9.26
C ILE A 9 9.54 5.92 -9.04
N LYS A 10 9.27 4.63 -8.95
CA LYS A 10 7.92 4.16 -8.68
C LYS A 10 7.53 4.51 -7.25
N LYS A 11 6.30 4.95 -7.09
CA LYS A 11 5.75 5.38 -5.80
C LYS A 11 4.38 4.76 -5.60
N PHE A 12 4.04 4.51 -4.34
CA PHE A 12 2.67 4.19 -4.00
C PHE A 12 1.81 5.43 -4.15
N HIS A 13 0.65 5.27 -4.75
CA HIS A 13 -0.36 6.33 -4.81
C HIS A 13 -1.75 5.73 -4.79
N LEU A 14 -2.71 6.57 -4.44
CA LEU A 14 -4.10 6.17 -4.31
C LEU A 14 -4.93 6.78 -5.42
N ALA A 15 -5.87 6.01 -5.93
CA ALA A 15 -6.84 6.47 -6.92
C ALA A 15 -8.23 5.98 -6.52
N MET A 16 -9.19 6.89 -6.51
CA MET A 16 -10.57 6.57 -6.14
C MET A 16 -11.41 6.39 -7.39
N ARG A 17 -12.22 5.32 -7.42
CA ARG A 17 -13.16 5.09 -8.50
C ARG A 17 -14.35 4.28 -7.99
N ASP A 18 -15.55 4.71 -8.37
CA ASP A 18 -16.81 3.96 -8.18
C ASP A 18 -16.96 3.25 -6.83
N GLY A 19 -16.60 3.94 -5.73
CA GLY A 19 -16.70 3.38 -4.39
C GLY A 19 -15.53 2.52 -3.96
N TYR A 20 -14.47 2.45 -4.77
CA TYR A 20 -13.25 1.74 -4.45
C TYR A 20 -12.08 2.70 -4.35
N THR A 21 -11.13 2.37 -3.50
CA THR A 21 -9.83 3.02 -3.48
C THR A 21 -8.80 2.03 -4.00
N ASP A 22 -8.14 2.39 -5.07
CA ASP A 22 -7.07 1.59 -5.67
C ASP A 22 -5.74 2.01 -5.08
N VAL A 23 -4.98 1.03 -4.61
CA VAL A 23 -3.58 1.24 -4.23
C VAL A 23 -2.74 0.83 -5.43
N LYS A 24 -1.95 1.78 -5.95
CA LYS A 24 -1.10 1.55 -7.12
C LYS A 24 0.36 1.79 -6.77
N TYR A 25 1.23 1.05 -7.43
CA TYR A 25 2.66 1.26 -7.37
C TYR A 25 3.16 1.53 -8.79
N GLY A 26 3.48 2.79 -9.08
CA GLY A 26 3.64 3.22 -10.46
C GLY A 26 2.32 3.03 -11.20
N ASP A 27 2.33 2.33 -12.31
CA ASP A 27 1.12 2.04 -13.10
C ASP A 27 0.45 0.74 -12.69
N ARG A 28 1.06 0.00 -11.76
CA ARG A 28 0.58 -1.33 -11.40
C ARG A 28 -0.43 -1.27 -10.27
N LEU A 29 -1.58 -1.90 -10.49
CA LEU A 29 -2.59 -2.04 -9.46
C LEU A 29 -2.14 -3.09 -8.45
N ILE A 30 -2.09 -2.72 -7.18
CA ILE A 30 -1.73 -3.63 -6.08
C ILE A 30 -2.99 -4.24 -5.49
N VAL A 31 -3.95 -3.39 -5.14
CA VAL A 31 -5.21 -3.84 -4.53
C VAL A 31 -6.28 -2.78 -4.73
N SER A 32 -7.54 -3.22 -4.83
CA SER A 32 -8.70 -2.35 -4.80
C SER A 32 -9.45 -2.62 -3.51
N VAL A 33 -9.68 -1.59 -2.72
CA VAL A 33 -10.37 -1.68 -1.44
C VAL A 33 -11.72 -0.99 -1.55
N GLU A 34 -12.77 -1.68 -1.20
CA GLU A 34 -14.10 -1.10 -1.15
C GLU A 34 -14.21 -0.18 0.07
N ASN A 35 -13.77 1.04 -0.14
CA ASN A 35 -13.80 2.07 0.89
C ASN A 35 -13.64 3.42 0.21
N PRO A 36 -14.69 4.24 0.16
CA PRO A 36 -14.61 5.55 -0.50
C PRO A 36 -13.78 6.57 0.26
N ASP A 37 -13.44 6.31 1.53
CA ASP A 37 -12.76 7.28 2.37
C ASP A 37 -11.24 7.15 2.25
N LEU A 38 -10.63 8.07 1.50
CA LEU A 38 -9.18 8.13 1.32
C LEU A 38 -8.42 8.47 2.61
N TYR A 39 -9.08 9.08 3.59
CA TYR A 39 -8.43 9.44 4.85
C TYR A 39 -8.05 8.23 5.70
N ASN A 40 -8.61 7.06 5.39
CA ASN A 40 -8.26 5.83 6.08
C ASN A 40 -6.95 5.22 5.57
N PHE A 41 -6.40 5.75 4.48
CA PHE A 41 -5.14 5.29 3.92
C PHE A 41 -4.01 6.20 4.35
N HIS A 42 -2.88 5.60 4.68
CA HIS A 42 -1.69 6.35 5.07
C HIS A 42 -0.53 5.94 4.18
N ILE A 43 0.04 6.91 3.48
CA ILE A 43 1.25 6.69 2.68
C ILE A 43 2.42 7.29 3.44
N LYS A 44 3.41 6.45 3.74
CA LYS A 44 4.62 6.86 4.42
C LYS A 44 5.80 6.77 3.45
N ASP A 45 6.45 7.90 3.19
CA ASP A 45 7.64 7.99 2.33
C ASP A 45 7.46 7.41 0.93
N THR A 46 6.23 7.33 0.43
CA THR A 46 5.89 6.76 -0.87
C THR A 46 6.35 5.31 -1.07
N SER A 47 7.00 4.71 -0.07
CA SER A 47 7.47 3.33 -0.09
C SER A 47 6.64 2.41 0.78
N PHE A 48 5.69 2.95 1.50
CA PHE A 48 4.84 2.18 2.41
C PHE A 48 3.45 2.80 2.47
N VAL A 49 2.44 1.96 2.31
CA VAL A 49 1.04 2.38 2.45
C VAL A 49 0.31 1.36 3.33
N TYR A 50 -0.51 1.85 4.24
CA TYR A 50 -1.33 0.96 5.06
C TYR A 50 -2.73 1.55 5.25
N TYR A 51 -3.67 0.67 5.55
CA TYR A 51 -5.05 1.04 5.81
C TYR A 51 -5.68 0.06 6.81
N PRO A 52 -6.68 0.50 7.59
CA PRO A 52 -7.40 -0.41 8.46
C PRO A 52 -8.11 -1.48 7.66
N GLU A 53 -8.15 -2.71 8.18
CA GLU A 53 -8.95 -3.75 7.57
C GLU A 53 -10.43 -3.35 7.65
N PRO A 54 -11.19 -3.48 6.54
CA PRO A 54 -12.60 -3.09 6.56
C PRO A 54 -13.37 -3.80 7.67
N GLY A 55 -14.07 -3.01 8.49
CA GLY A 55 -14.85 -3.52 9.59
C GLY A 55 -14.07 -3.85 10.86
N ASN A 56 -12.75 -3.63 10.87
CA ASN A 56 -11.95 -3.94 12.04
C ASN A 56 -10.83 -2.91 12.25
N THR A 57 -10.99 -2.04 13.22
CA THR A 57 -10.02 -1.00 13.53
C THR A 57 -8.77 -1.51 14.24
N ASN A 58 -8.79 -2.75 14.72
CA ASN A 58 -7.65 -3.37 15.41
C ASN A 58 -6.74 -4.13 14.46
N LYS A 59 -7.06 -4.15 13.18
CA LYS A 59 -6.25 -4.79 12.14
C LYS A 59 -5.98 -3.82 11.01
N ARG A 60 -4.82 -3.95 10.42
CA ARG A 60 -4.47 -3.15 9.24
C ARG A 60 -3.68 -3.98 8.24
N VAL A 61 -3.72 -3.54 7.00
CA VAL A 61 -2.97 -4.15 5.90
C VAL A 61 -1.98 -3.13 5.40
N GLY A 62 -0.73 -3.52 5.27
CA GLY A 62 0.32 -2.66 4.76
C GLY A 62 0.97 -3.26 3.54
N TYR A 63 1.36 -2.41 2.60
CA TYR A 63 2.16 -2.77 1.44
C TYR A 63 3.45 -2.01 1.52
N TYR A 64 4.54 -2.73 1.38
CA TYR A 64 5.87 -2.22 1.66
C TYR A 64 6.83 -2.58 0.55
N ARG A 65 7.53 -1.59 0.02
CA ARG A 65 8.57 -1.82 -0.98
C ARG A 65 9.82 -2.31 -0.27
N THR A 66 10.21 -3.55 -0.54
CA THR A 66 11.41 -4.14 0.07
C THR A 66 12.67 -3.82 -0.73
N ASN A 67 12.52 -3.65 -2.06
CA ASN A 67 13.58 -3.21 -2.95
C ASN A 67 12.92 -2.59 -4.19
N GLU A 68 13.67 -2.26 -5.23
CA GLU A 68 13.13 -1.61 -6.42
C GLU A 68 12.02 -2.40 -7.11
N TYR A 69 11.98 -3.72 -6.94
CA TYR A 69 11.09 -4.58 -7.70
C TYR A 69 10.07 -5.32 -6.86
N ALA A 70 10.35 -5.51 -5.58
CA ALA A 70 9.53 -6.37 -4.73
C ALA A 70 8.66 -5.58 -3.76
N ILE A 71 7.42 -6.02 -3.64
CA ILE A 71 6.46 -5.47 -2.69
C ILE A 71 5.93 -6.60 -1.82
N LYS A 72 5.96 -6.39 -0.51
CA LYS A 72 5.38 -7.31 0.45
C LYS A 72 4.13 -6.74 1.07
N GLN A 73 3.20 -7.63 1.38
CA GLN A 73 1.99 -7.31 2.12
C GLN A 73 2.14 -7.83 3.54
N TYR A 74 1.82 -6.99 4.52
CA TYR A 74 1.78 -7.36 5.91
C TYR A 74 0.36 -7.19 6.44
N THR A 75 -0.12 -8.18 7.18
CA THR A 75 -1.34 -8.04 7.96
C THR A 75 -0.91 -7.89 9.42
N GLU A 76 -1.35 -6.82 10.06
CA GLU A 76 -0.96 -6.49 11.42
C GLU A 76 -2.18 -6.37 12.32
N GLU A 77 -1.98 -6.71 13.58
CA GLU A 77 -3.00 -6.60 14.63
C GLU A 77 -2.51 -5.71 15.75
N LEU A 78 -3.39 -4.83 16.22
CA LEU A 78 -3.09 -3.97 17.36
C LEU A 78 -3.29 -4.76 18.66
N VAL A 79 -2.22 -4.97 19.40
CA VAL A 79 -2.22 -5.69 20.68
C VAL A 79 -1.53 -4.80 21.70
N GLU A 80 -2.29 -4.39 22.72
CA GLU A 80 -1.78 -3.55 23.81
C GLU A 80 -1.05 -2.30 23.32
N GLY A 81 -1.62 -1.63 22.32
CA GLY A 81 -1.05 -0.41 21.75
C GLY A 81 0.09 -0.62 20.78
N VAL A 82 0.42 -1.86 20.43
CA VAL A 82 1.52 -2.19 19.53
C VAL A 82 0.99 -2.96 18.33
N TRP A 83 1.41 -2.55 17.13
CA TRP A 83 1.07 -3.27 15.91
C TRP A 83 2.01 -4.46 15.75
N LYS A 84 1.42 -5.66 15.70
CA LYS A 84 2.17 -6.91 15.53
C LYS A 84 1.86 -7.54 14.20
N VAL A 85 2.89 -7.95 13.47
CA VAL A 85 2.74 -8.65 12.19
C VAL A 85 2.18 -10.04 12.44
N ARG A 86 1.05 -10.35 11.79
CA ARG A 86 0.40 -11.65 11.88
C ARG A 86 0.59 -12.48 10.63
N ASP A 87 0.78 -11.82 9.49
CA ASP A 87 0.99 -12.50 8.22
C ASP A 87 1.83 -11.64 7.29
N GLU A 88 2.57 -12.29 6.42
CA GLU A 88 3.46 -11.64 5.46
C GLU A 88 3.46 -12.43 4.16
N LYS A 89 3.35 -11.73 3.03
CA LYS A 89 3.49 -12.39 1.73
C LYS A 89 4.07 -11.43 0.71
N THR A 90 4.78 -11.98 -0.28
CA THR A 90 5.28 -11.20 -1.40
C THR A 90 4.20 -11.08 -2.46
N VAL A 91 3.88 -9.84 -2.86
CA VAL A 91 2.83 -9.55 -3.84
C VAL A 91 3.40 -9.29 -5.22
N ILE A 92 4.59 -8.69 -5.27
CA ILE A 92 5.31 -8.40 -6.51
C ILE A 92 6.76 -8.82 -6.34
N TYR A 93 7.24 -9.50 -7.35
CA TYR A 93 8.64 -9.94 -7.40
C TYR A 93 9.47 -9.02 -8.27
#